data_c3aa54c7eb441f3f250ac22169f676a4
#
_entry.id   c3aa54c7eb441f3f250ac22169f676a4
#
_cell.length_a   1.000
_cell.length_b   1.000
_cell.length_c   1.000
_cell.angle_alpha   90.00
_cell.angle_beta   90.00
_cell.angle_gamma   90.00
#
_symmetry.space_group_name_H-M   'P 1'
#
loop_
_entity.id
_entity.type
_entity.pdbx_description
1 polymer ?
#
loop_
_entity_poly.entity_id
_entity_poly.type
_entity_poly.pdbx_seq_one_letter_code
_entity_poly.pdbx_strand_id
1 'polypeptide(L)'
;MKRILFIDRDGTIIEEPADEQIDSFAKLKFVEGVIRNLVFIRQRLDFELVMVSNQDGLGTDAFPEDTFWPVQNFILQTLKGEGVEFDDILIDSHFPEDNAPTRKPNTGLVEKYMNNPDYDIADSYVIGDRDTDRRFAENIGCKFLQVGSWDKITETLFAGERYAEVKRTTKETDIEIKVCLDGTGKCDISTGLGFFDHMLEQIGKHGMMDLTIHTKGDLEVDEHHTIEDTAIALGECILKALGDKRGIERYGYCLPMDDCLCSVALDFGGRPWLVWDAEFHREKIGEMPTEMFLHFFKSLSDAAKMNLNIKAEGDNEHHKIEGIFKALARALRMAVRRDIYHYELPSTKGLL
;
A
#
# COMPACT_ATOMS: atom_id res chain seq x y z
N MET A 1 -15.04 -6.69 -21.32
CA MET A 1 -14.93 -7.98 -20.62
C MET A 1 -15.28 -7.72 -19.15
N LYS A 2 -15.93 -8.67 -18.49
CA LYS A 2 -16.25 -8.59 -17.07
C LYS A 2 -15.03 -8.91 -16.21
N ARG A 3 -14.87 -8.27 -15.08
CA ARG A 3 -13.81 -8.56 -14.09
C ARG A 3 -14.41 -9.27 -12.89
N ILE A 4 -13.63 -10.13 -12.24
CA ILE A 4 -14.08 -10.95 -11.12
C ILE A 4 -13.25 -10.66 -9.88
N LEU A 5 -13.93 -10.64 -8.74
CA LEU A 5 -13.30 -10.77 -7.43
C LEU A 5 -13.59 -12.17 -6.89
N PHE A 6 -12.58 -13.04 -6.91
CA PHE A 6 -12.60 -14.30 -6.20
C PHE A 6 -12.26 -14.03 -4.74
N ILE A 7 -13.21 -14.23 -3.86
CA ILE A 7 -13.10 -13.85 -2.45
C ILE A 7 -13.13 -15.11 -1.60
N ASP A 8 -12.06 -15.33 -0.84
CA ASP A 8 -12.04 -16.39 0.14
C ASP A 8 -13.00 -16.08 1.30
N ARG A 9 -13.38 -17.09 2.07
CA ARG A 9 -14.36 -16.97 3.16
C ARG A 9 -13.69 -16.81 4.52
N ASP A 10 -12.94 -17.82 4.95
CA ASP A 10 -12.35 -17.92 6.28
C ASP A 10 -11.06 -17.09 6.34
N GLY A 11 -10.85 -16.30 7.41
CA GLY A 11 -9.74 -15.31 7.45
C GLY A 11 -9.93 -14.09 6.55
N THR A 12 -10.97 -14.07 5.70
CA THR A 12 -11.20 -13.05 4.68
C THR A 12 -12.50 -12.29 4.88
N ILE A 13 -13.65 -12.96 4.84
CA ILE A 13 -14.96 -12.37 5.13
C ILE A 13 -15.27 -12.49 6.62
N ILE A 14 -14.97 -13.65 7.20
CA ILE A 14 -15.15 -13.94 8.61
C ILE A 14 -13.81 -14.33 9.24
N GLU A 15 -13.64 -14.01 10.52
CA GLU A 15 -12.43 -14.39 11.25
C GLU A 15 -12.35 -15.91 11.39
N GLU A 16 -11.16 -16.47 11.22
CA GLU A 16 -10.93 -17.88 11.36
C GLU A 16 -10.63 -18.24 12.82
N PRO A 17 -11.35 -19.22 13.43
CA PRO A 17 -11.04 -19.69 14.76
C PRO A 17 -9.81 -20.61 14.76
N ALA A 18 -9.27 -20.88 15.95
CA ALA A 18 -8.04 -21.67 16.12
C ALA A 18 -8.16 -23.13 15.63
N ASP A 19 -9.36 -23.67 15.52
CA ASP A 19 -9.66 -25.02 15.00
C ASP A 19 -10.06 -25.02 13.51
N GLU A 20 -9.91 -23.87 12.85
CA GLU A 20 -10.11 -23.67 11.40
C GLU A 20 -11.53 -24.05 10.90
N GLN A 21 -12.51 -24.26 11.78
CA GLN A 21 -13.88 -24.61 11.42
C GLN A 21 -14.91 -23.67 12.04
N ILE A 22 -15.75 -23.08 11.22
CA ILE A 22 -16.90 -22.27 11.66
C ILE A 22 -18.17 -23.10 11.59
N ASP A 23 -18.36 -23.88 12.62
CA ASP A 23 -19.43 -24.88 12.79
C ASP A 23 -20.61 -24.39 13.66
N SER A 24 -20.52 -23.15 14.15
CA SER A 24 -21.54 -22.59 15.04
C SER A 24 -21.58 -21.06 14.98
N PHE A 25 -22.72 -20.47 15.32
CA PHE A 25 -22.88 -19.01 15.44
C PHE A 25 -21.98 -18.40 16.52
N ALA A 26 -21.58 -19.18 17.52
CA ALA A 26 -20.67 -18.71 18.58
C ALA A 26 -19.27 -18.41 18.06
N LYS A 27 -18.84 -19.05 16.98
CA LYS A 27 -17.56 -18.83 16.32
C LYS A 27 -17.63 -17.77 15.21
N LEU A 28 -18.84 -17.40 14.79
CA LEU A 28 -19.03 -16.46 13.69
C LEU A 28 -18.67 -15.04 14.11
N LYS A 29 -17.66 -14.47 13.45
CA LYS A 29 -17.29 -13.07 13.58
C LYS A 29 -16.85 -12.53 12.24
N PHE A 30 -17.44 -11.42 11.80
CA PHE A 30 -17.04 -10.76 10.56
C PHE A 30 -15.69 -10.06 10.74
N VAL A 31 -14.83 -10.12 9.71
CA VAL A 31 -13.59 -9.33 9.66
C VAL A 31 -13.94 -7.85 9.67
N GLU A 32 -13.14 -7.06 10.37
CA GLU A 32 -13.37 -5.63 10.53
C GLU A 32 -13.48 -4.91 9.18
N GLY A 33 -14.55 -4.16 9.00
CA GLY A 33 -14.79 -3.36 7.81
C GLY A 33 -15.29 -4.12 6.59
N VAL A 34 -15.35 -5.47 6.59
CA VAL A 34 -15.69 -6.27 5.42
C VAL A 34 -17.05 -5.90 4.82
N ILE A 35 -18.10 -5.77 5.64
CA ILE A 35 -19.45 -5.49 5.15
C ILE A 35 -19.51 -4.15 4.42
N ARG A 36 -19.05 -3.07 5.06
CA ARG A 36 -19.08 -1.73 4.44
C ARG A 36 -18.27 -1.66 3.13
N ASN A 37 -17.14 -2.37 3.08
CA ASN A 37 -16.28 -2.40 1.91
C ASN A 37 -16.87 -3.22 0.78
N LEU A 38 -17.47 -4.38 1.05
CA LEU A 38 -18.19 -5.15 0.05
C LEU A 38 -19.40 -4.38 -0.50
N VAL A 39 -20.12 -3.62 0.34
CA VAL A 39 -21.21 -2.72 -0.10
C VAL A 39 -20.66 -1.67 -1.06
N PHE A 40 -19.53 -1.01 -0.70
CA PHE A 40 -18.90 -0.02 -1.58
C PHE A 40 -18.48 -0.64 -2.92
N ILE A 41 -17.80 -1.80 -2.88
CA ILE A 41 -17.36 -2.52 -4.08
C ILE A 41 -18.57 -2.84 -4.97
N ARG A 42 -19.63 -3.42 -4.42
CA ARG A 42 -20.83 -3.81 -5.18
C ARG A 42 -21.54 -2.63 -5.81
N GLN A 43 -21.55 -1.47 -5.14
CA GLN A 43 -22.25 -0.26 -5.62
C GLN A 43 -21.44 0.60 -6.58
N ARG A 44 -20.11 0.55 -6.52
CA ARG A 44 -19.22 1.51 -7.18
C ARG A 44 -18.27 0.90 -8.21
N LEU A 45 -18.04 -0.41 -8.12
CA LEU A 45 -17.09 -1.09 -8.98
C LEU A 45 -17.80 -2.16 -9.82
N ASP A 46 -17.31 -2.35 -11.03
CA ASP A 46 -17.86 -3.33 -11.98
C ASP A 46 -17.09 -4.65 -11.87
N PHE A 47 -17.40 -5.41 -10.82
CA PHE A 47 -16.88 -6.76 -10.59
C PHE A 47 -18.03 -7.75 -10.34
N GLU A 48 -17.90 -8.96 -10.89
CA GLU A 48 -18.64 -10.11 -10.37
C GLU A 48 -17.97 -10.60 -9.08
N LEU A 49 -18.77 -10.86 -8.05
CA LEU A 49 -18.30 -11.33 -6.75
C LEU A 49 -18.47 -12.84 -6.68
N VAL A 50 -17.38 -13.58 -6.59
CA VAL A 50 -17.38 -15.05 -6.52
C VAL A 50 -16.71 -15.49 -5.23
N MET A 51 -17.46 -16.14 -4.34
CA MET A 51 -16.89 -16.76 -3.14
C MET A 51 -16.20 -18.07 -3.53
N VAL A 52 -14.95 -18.27 -3.09
CA VAL A 52 -14.20 -19.52 -3.34
C VAL A 52 -13.56 -19.98 -2.06
N SER A 53 -14.05 -21.07 -1.48
CA SER A 53 -13.63 -21.54 -0.16
C SER A 53 -13.28 -23.01 -0.15
N ASN A 54 -12.20 -23.37 0.54
CA ASN A 54 -11.92 -24.76 0.94
C ASN A 54 -12.55 -25.00 2.31
N GLN A 55 -13.39 -26.04 2.42
CA GLN A 55 -14.06 -26.45 3.65
C GLN A 55 -13.73 -27.91 3.91
N ASP A 56 -12.58 -28.15 4.52
CA ASP A 56 -11.99 -29.46 4.68
C ASP A 56 -12.92 -30.43 5.42
N GLY A 57 -13.27 -31.52 4.76
CA GLY A 57 -14.14 -32.55 5.30
C GLY A 57 -15.63 -32.20 5.43
N LEU A 58 -16.10 -31.13 4.80
CA LEU A 58 -17.52 -30.79 4.78
C LEU A 58 -18.38 -31.95 4.19
N GLY A 59 -19.40 -32.33 4.92
CA GLY A 59 -20.24 -33.47 4.61
C GLY A 59 -19.78 -34.79 5.22
N THR A 60 -18.71 -34.80 6.01
CA THR A 60 -18.24 -35.94 6.80
C THR A 60 -18.59 -35.77 8.29
N ASP A 61 -18.31 -36.82 9.10
CA ASP A 61 -18.45 -36.73 10.56
C ASP A 61 -17.54 -35.67 11.20
N ALA A 62 -16.45 -35.30 10.52
CA ALA A 62 -15.50 -34.26 10.99
C ALA A 62 -16.07 -32.84 10.82
N PHE A 63 -16.87 -32.59 9.79
CA PHE A 63 -17.55 -31.33 9.55
C PHE A 63 -18.96 -31.56 8.94
N PRO A 64 -19.97 -31.81 9.76
CA PRO A 64 -21.34 -32.10 9.31
C PRO A 64 -21.99 -30.90 8.59
N GLU A 65 -22.71 -31.15 7.52
CA GLU A 65 -23.41 -30.11 6.74
C GLU A 65 -24.43 -29.30 7.57
N ASP A 66 -25.07 -29.91 8.54
CA ASP A 66 -26.05 -29.26 9.41
C ASP A 66 -25.43 -28.25 10.39
N THR A 67 -24.13 -28.30 10.60
CA THR A 67 -23.36 -27.28 11.35
C THR A 67 -22.86 -26.15 10.45
N PHE A 68 -22.52 -26.45 9.22
CA PHE A 68 -21.97 -25.48 8.26
C PHE A 68 -23.05 -24.58 7.63
N TRP A 69 -24.07 -25.18 7.00
CA TRP A 69 -25.05 -24.44 6.19
C TRP A 69 -25.86 -23.40 6.95
N PRO A 70 -26.25 -23.56 8.21
CA PRO A 70 -26.95 -22.52 8.96
C PRO A 70 -26.08 -21.25 9.10
N VAL A 71 -24.80 -21.41 9.38
CA VAL A 71 -23.87 -20.29 9.53
C VAL A 71 -23.58 -19.63 8.16
N GLN A 72 -23.31 -20.44 7.14
CA GLN A 72 -23.09 -19.96 5.78
C GLN A 72 -24.31 -19.18 5.25
N ASN A 73 -25.50 -19.69 5.43
CA ASN A 73 -26.72 -19.01 5.00
C ASN A 73 -26.93 -17.69 5.75
N PHE A 74 -26.59 -17.64 7.04
CA PHE A 74 -26.67 -16.40 7.81
C PHE A 74 -25.69 -15.34 7.31
N ILE A 75 -24.44 -15.72 6.98
CA ILE A 75 -23.46 -14.82 6.37
C ILE A 75 -24.02 -14.23 5.07
N LEU A 76 -24.52 -15.09 4.17
CA LEU A 76 -25.07 -14.67 2.88
C LEU A 76 -26.32 -13.79 3.04
N GLN A 77 -27.21 -14.11 3.97
CA GLN A 77 -28.39 -13.30 4.25
C GLN A 77 -28.03 -11.93 4.83
N THR A 78 -27.03 -11.89 5.73
CA THR A 78 -26.55 -10.64 6.31
C THR A 78 -25.99 -9.74 5.21
N LEU A 79 -25.12 -10.26 4.36
CA LEU A 79 -24.54 -9.51 3.24
C LEU A 79 -25.61 -9.06 2.24
N LYS A 80 -26.56 -9.94 1.91
CA LYS A 80 -27.68 -9.61 1.01
C LYS A 80 -28.58 -8.52 1.60
N GLY A 81 -28.80 -8.52 2.92
CA GLY A 81 -29.53 -7.47 3.62
C GLY A 81 -28.91 -6.08 3.48
N GLU A 82 -27.58 -6.03 3.31
CA GLU A 82 -26.79 -4.82 3.06
C GLU A 82 -26.59 -4.53 1.56
N GLY A 83 -27.23 -5.32 0.67
CA GLY A 83 -27.15 -5.12 -0.80
C GLY A 83 -25.95 -5.82 -1.45
N VAL A 84 -25.28 -6.72 -0.76
CA VAL A 84 -24.17 -7.52 -1.31
C VAL A 84 -24.66 -8.94 -1.60
N GLU A 85 -24.73 -9.28 -2.86
CA GLU A 85 -25.08 -10.64 -3.32
C GLU A 85 -23.89 -11.17 -4.14
N PHE A 86 -23.45 -12.40 -3.81
CA PHE A 86 -22.44 -13.09 -4.60
C PHE A 86 -23.07 -13.64 -5.88
N ASP A 87 -22.38 -13.44 -7.00
CA ASP A 87 -22.82 -13.94 -8.30
C ASP A 87 -22.62 -15.46 -8.39
N ASP A 88 -21.65 -15.99 -7.60
CA ASP A 88 -21.41 -17.43 -7.47
C ASP A 88 -20.77 -17.78 -6.12
N ILE A 89 -20.98 -19.04 -5.68
CA ILE A 89 -20.42 -19.55 -4.42
C ILE A 89 -19.85 -20.95 -4.70
N LEU A 90 -18.54 -21.06 -4.64
CA LEU A 90 -17.79 -22.26 -4.97
C LEU A 90 -17.10 -22.79 -3.71
N ILE A 91 -17.48 -23.99 -3.30
CA ILE A 91 -16.98 -24.62 -2.08
C ILE A 91 -16.37 -25.97 -2.46
N ASP A 92 -15.15 -26.19 -2.03
CA ASP A 92 -14.47 -27.48 -2.09
C ASP A 92 -14.50 -28.14 -0.71
N SER A 93 -14.82 -29.41 -0.65
CA SER A 93 -14.95 -30.19 0.59
C SER A 93 -13.84 -31.22 0.83
N HIS A 94 -12.86 -31.30 -0.07
CA HIS A 94 -11.79 -32.28 0.01
C HIS A 94 -10.73 -31.89 1.03
N PHE A 95 -10.09 -32.89 1.63
CA PHE A 95 -8.91 -32.70 2.44
C PHE A 95 -7.67 -32.40 1.60
N PRO A 96 -6.59 -31.79 2.16
CA PRO A 96 -5.36 -31.52 1.44
C PRO A 96 -4.70 -32.74 0.79
N GLU A 97 -4.76 -33.89 1.45
CA GLU A 97 -4.22 -35.17 0.99
C GLU A 97 -4.93 -35.75 -0.22
N ASP A 98 -6.18 -35.36 -0.50
CA ASP A 98 -6.93 -35.83 -1.66
C ASP A 98 -6.40 -35.25 -2.98
N ASN A 99 -5.62 -34.17 -2.92
CA ASN A 99 -5.08 -33.46 -4.08
C ASN A 99 -6.15 -33.15 -5.13
N ALA A 100 -7.37 -32.84 -4.69
CA ALA A 100 -8.51 -32.64 -5.58
C ALA A 100 -8.26 -31.47 -6.55
N PRO A 101 -8.63 -31.59 -7.83
CA PRO A 101 -8.45 -30.52 -8.81
C PRO A 101 -9.26 -29.26 -8.51
N THR A 102 -10.29 -29.37 -7.67
CA THR A 102 -11.19 -28.30 -7.26
C THR A 102 -10.72 -27.56 -6.00
N ARG A 103 -9.81 -28.18 -5.21
CA ARG A 103 -9.31 -27.58 -3.98
C ARG A 103 -8.22 -26.54 -4.26
N LYS A 104 -8.36 -25.30 -3.78
CA LYS A 104 -7.30 -24.27 -3.85
C LYS A 104 -5.96 -24.82 -3.28
N PRO A 105 -4.82 -24.62 -3.96
CA PRO A 105 -4.57 -23.68 -5.06
C PRO A 105 -4.89 -24.19 -6.47
N ASN A 106 -5.51 -25.37 -6.63
CA ASN A 106 -5.97 -25.86 -7.93
C ASN A 106 -7.20 -25.07 -8.41
N THR A 107 -7.39 -25.02 -9.74
CA THR A 107 -8.32 -24.08 -10.39
C THR A 107 -9.62 -24.71 -10.90
N GLY A 108 -9.87 -26.00 -10.61
CA GLY A 108 -11.00 -26.75 -11.17
C GLY A 108 -12.37 -26.12 -10.92
N LEU A 109 -12.59 -25.44 -9.77
CA LEU A 109 -13.84 -24.74 -9.49
C LEU A 109 -14.08 -23.51 -10.39
N VAL A 110 -13.01 -22.90 -10.93
CA VAL A 110 -13.06 -21.62 -11.66
C VAL A 110 -12.75 -21.74 -13.14
N GLU A 111 -12.56 -22.96 -13.68
CA GLU A 111 -12.28 -23.20 -15.10
C GLU A 111 -13.32 -22.56 -16.04
N LYS A 112 -14.58 -22.49 -15.60
CA LYS A 112 -15.66 -21.84 -16.38
C LYS A 112 -15.44 -20.35 -16.59
N TYR A 113 -14.67 -19.70 -15.75
CA TYR A 113 -14.27 -18.29 -15.87
C TYR A 113 -13.01 -18.16 -16.71
N MET A 114 -11.99 -19.00 -16.42
CA MET A 114 -10.69 -18.96 -17.10
C MET A 114 -10.79 -19.21 -18.60
N ASN A 115 -11.69 -20.08 -18.99
CA ASN A 115 -11.89 -20.49 -20.39
C ASN A 115 -12.96 -19.66 -21.12
N ASN A 116 -13.51 -18.63 -20.49
CA ASN A 116 -14.58 -17.82 -21.07
C ASN A 116 -14.04 -16.42 -21.50
N PRO A 117 -14.08 -16.09 -22.82
CA PRO A 117 -13.56 -14.82 -23.31
C PRO A 117 -14.35 -13.57 -22.87
N ASP A 118 -15.51 -13.76 -22.22
CA ASP A 118 -16.29 -12.63 -21.67
C ASP A 118 -15.63 -12.04 -20.42
N TYR A 119 -14.69 -12.77 -19.80
CA TYR A 119 -14.00 -12.34 -18.59
C TYR A 119 -12.59 -11.86 -18.84
N ASP A 120 -12.20 -10.80 -18.15
CA ASP A 120 -10.83 -10.29 -18.10
C ASP A 120 -10.14 -10.85 -16.85
N ILE A 121 -9.51 -12.01 -17.03
CA ILE A 121 -8.84 -12.70 -15.92
C ILE A 121 -7.61 -11.90 -15.45
N ALA A 122 -6.86 -11.29 -16.37
CA ALA A 122 -5.65 -10.53 -16.04
C ALA A 122 -5.94 -9.29 -15.15
N ASP A 123 -7.12 -8.67 -15.32
CA ASP A 123 -7.59 -7.55 -14.50
C ASP A 123 -8.60 -7.96 -13.41
N SER A 124 -8.70 -9.27 -13.16
CA SER A 124 -9.44 -9.85 -12.02
C SER A 124 -8.52 -10.05 -10.81
N TYR A 125 -9.10 -10.33 -9.65
CA TYR A 125 -8.35 -10.47 -8.40
C TYR A 125 -8.81 -11.68 -7.59
N VAL A 126 -7.88 -12.28 -6.84
CA VAL A 126 -8.17 -13.12 -5.67
C VAL A 126 -7.91 -12.28 -4.42
N ILE A 127 -8.85 -12.32 -3.49
CA ILE A 127 -8.74 -11.73 -2.15
C ILE A 127 -8.72 -12.88 -1.15
N GLY A 128 -7.66 -13.00 -0.37
CA GLY A 128 -7.48 -14.09 0.60
C GLY A 128 -6.39 -13.76 1.62
N ASP A 129 -6.26 -14.58 2.65
CA ASP A 129 -5.31 -14.39 3.75
C ASP A 129 -4.12 -15.36 3.70
N ARG A 130 -4.24 -16.46 2.93
CA ARG A 130 -3.27 -17.57 2.92
C ARG A 130 -2.39 -17.60 1.66
N ASP A 131 -1.26 -18.30 1.75
CA ASP A 131 -0.38 -18.58 0.60
C ASP A 131 -1.08 -19.44 -0.47
N THR A 132 -2.02 -20.29 -0.08
CA THR A 132 -2.87 -21.04 -1.01
C THR A 132 -3.70 -20.16 -1.92
N ASP A 133 -4.20 -19.01 -1.41
CA ASP A 133 -4.95 -18.04 -2.21
C ASP A 133 -4.05 -17.27 -3.17
N ARG A 134 -2.85 -16.95 -2.73
CA ARG A 134 -1.82 -16.34 -3.58
C ARG A 134 -1.48 -17.26 -4.76
N ARG A 135 -1.17 -18.52 -4.48
CA ARG A 135 -0.89 -19.52 -5.53
C ARG A 135 -2.10 -19.78 -6.43
N PHE A 136 -3.29 -19.71 -5.86
CA PHE A 136 -4.53 -19.83 -6.63
C PHE A 136 -4.65 -18.67 -7.65
N ALA A 137 -4.36 -17.43 -7.23
CA ALA A 137 -4.30 -16.28 -8.13
C ALA A 137 -3.26 -16.45 -9.24
N GLU A 138 -2.06 -16.92 -8.90
CA GLU A 138 -0.99 -17.22 -9.84
C GLU A 138 -1.42 -18.29 -10.87
N ASN A 139 -2.06 -19.37 -10.41
CA ASN A 139 -2.53 -20.46 -11.26
C ASN A 139 -3.69 -20.04 -12.19
N ILE A 140 -4.53 -19.10 -11.76
CA ILE A 140 -5.59 -18.50 -12.59
C ILE A 140 -4.99 -17.50 -13.59
N GLY A 141 -3.90 -16.82 -13.23
CA GLY A 141 -3.30 -15.72 -14.01
C GLY A 141 -3.94 -14.36 -13.70
N CYS A 142 -4.47 -14.17 -12.49
CA CYS A 142 -5.02 -12.90 -12.02
C CYS A 142 -4.19 -12.29 -10.88
N LYS A 143 -4.58 -11.10 -10.43
CA LYS A 143 -3.89 -10.36 -9.35
C LYS A 143 -4.30 -10.91 -7.97
N PHE A 144 -3.40 -10.76 -6.98
CA PHE A 144 -3.68 -11.15 -5.60
C PHE A 144 -3.70 -9.95 -4.66
N LEU A 145 -4.69 -9.88 -3.79
CA LEU A 145 -4.78 -8.91 -2.70
C LEU A 145 -4.86 -9.67 -1.37
N GLN A 146 -3.81 -9.53 -0.58
CA GLN A 146 -3.79 -10.14 0.76
C GLN A 146 -4.66 -9.37 1.74
N VAL A 147 -5.47 -10.09 2.51
CA VAL A 147 -6.27 -9.49 3.58
C VAL A 147 -5.35 -9.01 4.72
N GLY A 148 -5.48 -7.77 5.05
CA GLY A 148 -4.86 -7.09 6.20
C GLY A 148 -5.74 -5.91 6.61
N SER A 149 -6.38 -5.27 5.62
CA SER A 149 -7.39 -4.22 5.81
C SER A 149 -8.30 -4.14 4.60
N TRP A 150 -9.59 -4.32 4.80
CA TRP A 150 -10.60 -4.19 3.74
C TRP A 150 -10.64 -2.77 3.15
N ASP A 151 -10.34 -1.74 3.95
CA ASP A 151 -10.28 -0.37 3.46
C ASP A 151 -9.16 -0.22 2.41
N LYS A 152 -7.96 -0.78 2.66
CA LYS A 152 -6.86 -0.78 1.68
C LYS A 152 -7.17 -1.57 0.42
N ILE A 153 -7.82 -2.73 0.56
CA ILE A 153 -8.28 -3.53 -0.59
C ILE A 153 -9.20 -2.71 -1.47
N THR A 154 -10.20 -2.07 -0.87
CA THR A 154 -11.18 -1.26 -1.59
C THR A 154 -10.54 -0.04 -2.23
N GLU A 155 -9.61 0.64 -1.55
CA GLU A 155 -8.81 1.72 -2.13
C GLU A 155 -8.04 1.27 -3.37
N THR A 156 -7.39 0.11 -3.30
CA THR A 156 -6.62 -0.46 -4.42
C THR A 156 -7.53 -0.78 -5.60
N LEU A 157 -8.68 -1.43 -5.36
CA LEU A 157 -9.63 -1.79 -6.39
C LEU A 157 -10.27 -0.56 -7.06
N PHE A 158 -10.54 0.49 -6.27
CA PHE A 158 -11.21 1.70 -6.76
C PHE A 158 -10.28 2.63 -7.52
N ALA A 159 -9.10 2.91 -6.98
CA ALA A 159 -8.22 3.98 -7.43
C ALA A 159 -6.85 3.50 -7.91
N GLY A 160 -6.65 2.17 -7.95
CA GLY A 160 -5.39 1.56 -8.32
C GLY A 160 -4.32 1.64 -7.22
N GLU A 161 -3.25 0.90 -7.43
CA GLU A 161 -2.08 0.92 -6.57
C GLU A 161 -1.25 2.18 -6.83
N ARG A 162 -0.84 2.90 -5.77
CA ARG A 162 0.00 4.09 -5.89
C ARG A 162 1.48 3.70 -5.86
N TYR A 163 1.87 3.05 -6.93
CA TYR A 163 3.24 2.59 -7.17
C TYR A 163 3.85 3.34 -8.36
N ALA A 164 5.12 3.68 -8.23
CA ALA A 164 5.90 4.21 -9.34
C ALA A 164 7.34 3.72 -9.30
N GLU A 165 7.95 3.73 -10.47
CA GLU A 165 9.38 3.47 -10.67
C GLU A 165 9.96 4.57 -11.53
N VAL A 166 11.16 5.05 -11.14
CA VAL A 166 11.96 6.03 -11.87
C VAL A 166 13.38 5.48 -11.99
N LYS A 167 13.88 5.49 -13.20
CA LYS A 167 15.29 5.25 -13.50
C LYS A 167 15.87 6.53 -14.09
N ARG A 168 16.98 7.03 -13.49
CA ARG A 168 17.68 8.23 -13.90
C ARG A 168 19.15 7.92 -14.04
N THR A 169 19.70 8.10 -15.24
CA THR A 169 21.11 7.89 -15.52
C THR A 169 21.68 9.16 -16.13
N THR A 170 22.75 9.68 -15.54
CA THR A 170 23.53 10.81 -16.03
C THR A 170 24.97 10.34 -16.31
N LYS A 171 25.91 11.25 -16.49
CA LYS A 171 27.33 10.91 -16.53
C LYS A 171 27.91 10.71 -15.13
N GLU A 172 27.25 11.23 -14.11
CA GLU A 172 27.70 11.32 -12.72
C GLU A 172 26.99 10.32 -11.83
N THR A 173 25.73 9.95 -12.16
CA THR A 173 24.90 9.08 -11.34
C THR A 173 24.12 8.05 -12.16
N ASP A 174 23.87 6.86 -11.59
CA ASP A 174 22.92 5.85 -12.06
C ASP A 174 21.99 5.48 -10.91
N ILE A 175 20.71 5.77 -11.06
CA ILE A 175 19.72 5.76 -9.98
C ILE A 175 18.51 4.95 -10.38
N GLU A 176 18.07 4.03 -9.51
CA GLU A 176 16.80 3.32 -9.60
C GLU A 176 16.02 3.54 -8.32
N ILE A 177 14.80 4.08 -8.44
CA ILE A 177 13.89 4.31 -7.30
C ILE A 177 12.53 3.71 -7.59
N LYS A 178 12.00 2.99 -6.58
CA LYS A 178 10.62 2.49 -6.54
C LYS A 178 9.94 2.98 -5.29
N VAL A 179 8.73 3.48 -5.44
CA VAL A 179 7.91 4.01 -4.34
C VAL A 179 6.54 3.37 -4.38
N CYS A 180 6.11 2.77 -3.27
CA CYS A 180 4.71 2.43 -3.01
C CYS A 180 4.19 3.30 -1.87
N LEU A 181 3.27 4.22 -2.17
CA LEU A 181 2.69 5.15 -1.17
C LEU A 181 1.76 4.43 -0.19
N ASP A 182 1.20 3.28 -0.59
CA ASP A 182 0.30 2.44 0.21
C ASP A 182 1.03 1.29 0.92
N GLY A 183 2.35 1.43 1.08
CA GLY A 183 3.25 0.43 1.63
C GLY A 183 3.14 0.17 3.13
N THR A 184 4.10 -0.58 3.64
CA THR A 184 4.21 -0.98 5.05
C THR A 184 5.46 -0.43 5.74
N GLY A 185 6.27 0.37 5.04
CA GLY A 185 7.52 0.93 5.53
C GLY A 185 8.74 0.03 5.28
N LYS A 186 8.68 -0.85 4.28
CA LYS A 186 9.83 -1.65 3.84
C LYS A 186 10.80 -0.76 3.08
N CYS A 187 12.10 -0.88 3.41
CA CYS A 187 13.15 -0.09 2.78
C CYS A 187 14.26 -1.02 2.29
N ASP A 188 14.70 -0.77 1.05
CA ASP A 188 15.89 -1.37 0.44
C ASP A 188 16.69 -0.21 -0.18
N ILE A 189 17.69 0.31 0.57
CA ILE A 189 18.34 1.58 0.26
C ILE A 189 19.85 1.38 0.24
N SER A 190 20.48 1.86 -0.82
CA SER A 190 21.93 1.85 -1.01
C SER A 190 22.37 3.01 -1.91
N THR A 191 22.98 4.03 -1.32
CA THR A 191 23.53 5.19 -2.04
C THR A 191 25.06 5.26 -1.99
N GLY A 192 25.69 4.43 -1.15
CA GLY A 192 27.12 4.49 -0.84
C GLY A 192 27.46 5.48 0.28
N LEU A 193 26.47 6.20 0.82
CA LEU A 193 26.61 7.12 1.95
C LEU A 193 25.77 6.62 3.12
N GLY A 194 26.39 5.97 4.10
CA GLY A 194 25.67 5.25 5.17
C GLY A 194 24.73 6.14 5.99
N PHE A 195 25.14 7.39 6.28
CA PHE A 195 24.28 8.33 6.98
C PHE A 195 23.09 8.78 6.12
N PHE A 196 23.28 8.97 4.81
CA PHE A 196 22.21 9.33 3.90
C PHE A 196 21.20 8.17 3.73
N ASP A 197 21.69 6.93 3.62
CA ASP A 197 20.85 5.73 3.59
C ASP A 197 19.94 5.68 4.84
N HIS A 198 20.52 5.92 6.03
CA HIS A 198 19.77 5.99 7.28
C HIS A 198 18.70 7.09 7.27
N MET A 199 18.99 8.27 6.70
CA MET A 199 18.01 9.36 6.58
C MET A 199 16.87 9.01 5.63
N LEU A 200 17.17 8.39 4.48
CA LEU A 200 16.14 7.93 3.54
C LEU A 200 15.26 6.82 4.14
N GLU A 201 15.83 5.93 4.97
CA GLU A 201 15.05 4.94 5.71
C GLU A 201 14.00 5.58 6.64
N GLN A 202 14.30 6.77 7.23
CA GLN A 202 13.31 7.47 8.05
C GLN A 202 12.07 7.82 7.23
N ILE A 203 12.25 8.21 5.95
CA ILE A 203 11.13 8.54 5.05
C ILE A 203 10.24 7.32 4.85
N GLY A 204 10.80 6.17 4.50
CA GLY A 204 10.01 4.95 4.30
C GLY A 204 9.31 4.46 5.57
N LYS A 205 10.08 4.26 6.64
CA LYS A 205 9.56 3.70 7.90
C LYS A 205 8.49 4.57 8.55
N HIS A 206 8.76 5.86 8.74
CA HIS A 206 7.81 6.76 9.40
C HIS A 206 6.70 7.24 8.46
N GLY A 207 6.96 7.26 7.15
CA GLY A 207 5.97 7.52 6.10
C GLY A 207 5.04 6.34 5.84
N MET A 208 5.40 5.13 6.30
CA MET A 208 4.71 3.88 5.94
C MET A 208 4.64 3.67 4.42
N MET A 209 5.69 4.08 3.73
CA MET A 209 5.88 3.88 2.29
C MET A 209 6.92 2.79 2.07
N ASP A 210 6.74 1.93 1.07
CA ASP A 210 7.80 1.01 0.69
C ASP A 210 8.72 1.73 -0.31
N LEU A 211 10.03 1.74 0.00
CA LEU A 211 11.05 2.43 -0.78
C LEU A 211 12.16 1.48 -1.21
N THR A 212 12.44 1.44 -2.50
CA THR A 212 13.69 0.90 -3.03
C THR A 212 14.46 2.07 -3.63
N ILE A 213 15.69 2.33 -3.17
CA ILE A 213 16.55 3.41 -3.64
C ILE A 213 17.96 2.86 -3.84
N HIS A 214 18.34 2.67 -5.09
CA HIS A 214 19.69 2.26 -5.43
C HIS A 214 20.33 3.37 -6.26
N THR A 215 21.36 4.00 -5.70
CA THR A 215 22.13 5.08 -6.34
C THR A 215 23.58 4.69 -6.42
N LYS A 216 24.16 4.82 -7.60
CA LYS A 216 25.59 4.75 -7.84
C LYS A 216 26.03 6.12 -8.38
N GLY A 217 26.70 6.88 -7.56
CA GLY A 217 27.24 8.20 -7.91
C GLY A 217 28.77 8.20 -8.00
N ASP A 218 29.33 9.32 -8.42
CA ASP A 218 30.77 9.60 -8.57
C ASP A 218 31.39 10.10 -7.26
N LEU A 219 31.23 9.30 -6.18
CA LEU A 219 31.66 9.61 -4.81
C LEU A 219 33.18 9.89 -4.70
N GLU A 220 34.01 9.56 -5.74
CA GLU A 220 35.39 9.93 -5.86
C GLU A 220 35.58 11.43 -6.16
N VAL A 221 34.52 12.11 -6.63
CA VAL A 221 34.49 13.57 -6.82
C VAL A 221 34.03 14.21 -5.51
N ASP A 222 32.77 14.02 -5.17
CA ASP A 222 32.17 14.36 -3.88
C ASP A 222 30.78 13.67 -3.72
N GLU A 223 30.08 13.96 -2.64
CA GLU A 223 28.75 13.44 -2.35
C GLU A 223 27.60 14.25 -2.97
N HIS A 224 27.85 15.40 -3.56
CA HIS A 224 26.85 16.38 -4.03
C HIS A 224 25.88 15.76 -5.06
N HIS A 225 26.43 15.24 -6.17
CA HIS A 225 25.64 14.66 -7.25
C HIS A 225 24.79 13.49 -6.77
N THR A 226 25.35 12.63 -5.90
CA THR A 226 24.65 11.48 -5.33
C THR A 226 23.42 11.92 -4.53
N ILE A 227 23.56 12.93 -3.67
CA ILE A 227 22.48 13.40 -2.79
C ILE A 227 21.42 14.16 -3.59
N GLU A 228 21.83 15.10 -4.44
CA GLU A 228 20.90 15.94 -5.20
C GLU A 228 20.10 15.13 -6.23
N ASP A 229 20.76 14.31 -7.04
CA ASP A 229 20.10 13.49 -8.06
C ASP A 229 19.18 12.42 -7.45
N THR A 230 19.54 11.85 -6.27
CA THR A 230 18.64 10.95 -5.53
C THR A 230 17.41 11.70 -5.06
N ALA A 231 17.53 12.93 -4.57
CA ALA A 231 16.41 13.75 -4.15
C ALA A 231 15.46 14.07 -5.31
N ILE A 232 16.02 14.42 -6.48
CA ILE A 232 15.26 14.68 -7.71
C ILE A 232 14.48 13.41 -8.11
N ALA A 233 15.17 12.29 -8.25
CA ALA A 233 14.55 11.03 -8.67
C ALA A 233 13.46 10.54 -7.67
N LEU A 234 13.69 10.72 -6.35
CA LEU A 234 12.70 10.41 -5.32
C LEU A 234 11.46 11.32 -5.43
N GLY A 235 11.66 12.60 -5.62
CA GLY A 235 10.57 13.56 -5.82
C GLY A 235 9.73 13.26 -7.05
N GLU A 236 10.37 12.96 -8.19
CA GLU A 236 9.70 12.55 -9.42
C GLU A 236 8.91 11.24 -9.22
N CYS A 237 9.49 10.28 -8.50
CA CYS A 237 8.85 9.00 -8.22
C CYS A 237 7.61 9.16 -7.32
N ILE A 238 7.68 9.99 -6.27
CA ILE A 238 6.54 10.35 -5.41
C ILE A 238 5.45 11.04 -6.24
N LEU A 239 5.81 12.03 -7.05
CA LEU A 239 4.85 12.75 -7.89
C LEU A 239 4.14 11.81 -8.88
N LYS A 240 4.88 10.88 -9.49
CA LYS A 240 4.34 9.88 -10.41
C LYS A 240 3.40 8.90 -9.70
N ALA A 241 3.75 8.45 -8.48
CA ALA A 241 2.91 7.57 -7.67
C ALA A 241 1.62 8.26 -7.19
N LEU A 242 1.65 9.57 -6.92
CA LEU A 242 0.46 10.37 -6.56
C LEU A 242 -0.57 10.47 -7.69
N GLY A 243 -0.15 10.32 -8.93
CA GLY A 243 -1.05 10.40 -10.09
C GLY A 243 -1.80 11.74 -10.18
N ASP A 244 -3.11 11.67 -10.31
CA ASP A 244 -3.99 12.83 -10.46
C ASP A 244 -4.32 13.55 -9.14
N LYS A 245 -3.80 13.05 -8.02
CA LYS A 245 -3.96 13.61 -6.66
C LYS A 245 -5.41 13.67 -6.16
N ARG A 246 -6.32 12.86 -6.73
CA ARG A 246 -7.70 12.80 -6.24
C ARG A 246 -7.79 12.08 -4.92
N GLY A 247 -8.65 12.59 -4.03
CA GLY A 247 -8.93 12.00 -2.73
C GLY A 247 -7.79 12.10 -1.71
N ILE A 248 -6.64 12.75 -2.02
CA ILE A 248 -5.57 12.93 -1.04
C ILE A 248 -5.89 14.06 -0.06
N GLU A 249 -5.35 13.99 1.15
CA GLU A 249 -5.44 15.07 2.15
C GLU A 249 -4.67 16.33 1.72
N ARG A 250 -3.70 16.19 0.81
CA ARG A 250 -2.86 17.25 0.24
C ARG A 250 -1.89 17.89 1.23
N TYR A 251 -2.27 18.08 2.49
CA TYR A 251 -1.50 18.79 3.52
C TYR A 251 -1.02 17.86 4.63
N GLY A 252 0.14 18.18 5.22
CA GLY A 252 0.66 17.44 6.36
C GLY A 252 1.70 18.21 7.15
N TYR A 253 1.91 17.84 8.43
CA TYR A 253 2.84 18.53 9.36
C TYR A 253 3.27 17.67 10.58
N CYS A 254 4.36 17.93 11.14
CA CYS A 254 5.16 18.15 12.35
C CYS A 254 5.43 17.06 13.42
N LEU A 255 6.67 17.06 14.08
CA LEU A 255 6.94 16.43 15.39
C LEU A 255 8.29 16.80 16.08
N PRO A 256 8.46 16.49 17.43
CA PRO A 256 9.71 16.62 18.18
C PRO A 256 10.63 15.39 18.02
N MET A 257 11.92 15.57 18.28
CA MET A 257 12.96 14.55 18.40
C MET A 257 13.89 14.90 19.56
N ASP A 258 13.74 14.22 20.71
CA ASP A 258 14.50 14.44 21.95
C ASP A 258 14.61 15.94 22.31
N ASP A 259 15.84 16.50 22.25
CA ASP A 259 16.12 17.93 22.52
C ASP A 259 15.74 18.86 21.35
N CYS A 260 15.33 18.31 20.20
CA CYS A 260 15.02 19.07 19.03
C CYS A 260 13.51 19.14 18.74
N LEU A 261 13.06 20.33 18.33
CA LEU A 261 11.72 20.52 17.77
C LEU A 261 11.82 20.76 16.29
N CYS A 262 11.27 19.84 15.50
CA CYS A 262 11.28 19.90 14.04
C CYS A 262 9.85 20.09 13.54
N SER A 263 9.63 21.13 12.75
CA SER A 263 8.35 21.40 12.11
C SER A 263 8.52 21.27 10.60
N VAL A 264 7.77 20.35 10.00
CA VAL A 264 7.67 20.25 8.55
C VAL A 264 6.20 20.37 8.16
N ALA A 265 5.88 21.32 7.31
CA ALA A 265 4.58 21.46 6.69
C ALA A 265 4.73 21.38 5.18
N LEU A 266 3.84 20.64 4.52
CA LEU A 266 3.87 20.47 3.08
C LEU A 266 2.50 20.65 2.42
N ASP A 267 2.51 21.03 1.13
CA ASP A 267 1.33 21.13 0.27
C ASP A 267 1.69 20.63 -1.14
N PHE A 268 1.00 19.59 -1.62
CA PHE A 268 1.10 19.11 -2.99
C PHE A 268 0.35 20.01 -4.01
N GLY A 269 0.46 21.32 -3.83
CA GLY A 269 -0.24 22.33 -4.65
C GLY A 269 0.30 22.52 -6.07
N GLY A 270 1.25 21.71 -6.54
CA GLY A 270 1.79 21.75 -7.92
C GLY A 270 2.80 22.88 -8.18
N ARG A 271 3.04 23.76 -7.21
CA ARG A 271 3.99 24.88 -7.30
C ARG A 271 5.07 24.73 -6.23
N PRO A 272 6.27 24.27 -6.59
CA PRO A 272 7.33 24.03 -5.62
C PRO A 272 7.79 25.31 -4.95
N TRP A 273 8.03 25.25 -3.66
CA TRP A 273 8.63 26.32 -2.88
C TRP A 273 9.19 25.76 -1.58
N LEU A 274 10.46 26.01 -1.29
CA LEU A 274 11.07 25.65 -0.02
C LEU A 274 11.25 26.88 0.86
N VAL A 275 10.79 26.81 2.09
CA VAL A 275 11.19 27.66 3.20
C VAL A 275 12.03 26.82 4.14
N TRP A 276 13.26 27.25 4.39
CA TRP A 276 14.22 26.56 5.23
C TRP A 276 14.66 27.46 6.38
N ASP A 277 14.34 27.05 7.60
CA ASP A 277 14.69 27.73 8.86
C ASP A 277 15.31 26.69 9.82
N ALA A 278 16.52 26.23 9.47
CA ALA A 278 17.28 25.30 10.28
C ALA A 278 18.78 25.57 10.08
N GLU A 279 19.46 25.90 11.18
CA GLU A 279 20.89 26.20 11.18
C GLU A 279 21.71 24.98 11.61
N PHE A 280 22.82 24.76 10.94
CA PHE A 280 23.81 23.73 11.23
C PHE A 280 25.20 24.38 11.26
N HIS A 281 26.00 24.04 12.28
CA HIS A 281 27.34 24.61 12.50
C HIS A 281 28.46 23.60 12.25
N ARG A 282 28.14 22.29 12.31
CA ARG A 282 29.07 21.22 11.95
C ARG A 282 29.22 21.18 10.44
N GLU A 283 30.45 20.92 9.97
CA GLU A 283 30.70 20.74 8.55
C GLU A 283 30.01 19.51 7.98
N LYS A 284 30.06 18.40 8.73
CA LYS A 284 29.43 17.12 8.34
C LYS A 284 28.75 16.42 9.52
N ILE A 285 27.75 15.63 9.21
CA ILE A 285 27.14 14.63 10.11
C ILE A 285 27.22 13.27 9.40
N GLY A 286 27.96 12.32 9.98
CA GLY A 286 28.41 11.16 9.21
C GLY A 286 29.25 11.59 8.03
N GLU A 287 29.01 11.04 6.87
CA GLU A 287 29.65 11.40 5.61
C GLU A 287 28.97 12.58 4.90
N MET A 288 27.79 13.00 5.35
CA MET A 288 26.96 13.99 4.68
C MET A 288 27.30 15.42 5.12
N PRO A 289 27.72 16.31 4.21
CA PRO A 289 27.90 17.72 4.50
C PRO A 289 26.58 18.38 4.88
N THR A 290 26.61 19.27 5.86
CA THR A 290 25.37 19.90 6.38
C THR A 290 24.72 20.85 5.38
N GLU A 291 25.48 21.44 4.47
CA GLU A 291 24.95 22.23 3.36
C GLU A 291 24.05 21.41 2.43
N MET A 292 24.33 20.10 2.28
CA MET A 292 23.55 19.20 1.43
C MET A 292 22.14 18.92 1.97
N PHE A 293 21.85 19.21 3.23
CA PHE A 293 20.49 19.09 3.77
C PHE A 293 19.53 20.03 3.03
N LEU A 294 19.90 21.31 2.91
CA LEU A 294 19.10 22.27 2.15
C LEU A 294 18.94 21.84 0.68
N HIS A 295 20.02 21.41 0.04
CA HIS A 295 20.00 20.95 -1.35
C HIS A 295 19.07 19.75 -1.54
N PHE A 296 19.13 18.75 -0.66
CA PHE A 296 18.23 17.59 -0.70
C PHE A 296 16.75 18.02 -0.66
N PHE A 297 16.37 18.81 0.35
CA PHE A 297 14.95 19.21 0.51
C PHE A 297 14.50 20.16 -0.61
N LYS A 298 15.39 20.98 -1.15
CA LYS A 298 15.10 21.84 -2.32
C LYS A 298 14.82 21.02 -3.56
N SER A 299 15.68 20.07 -3.89
CA SER A 299 15.56 19.21 -5.05
C SER A 299 14.33 18.29 -4.94
N LEU A 300 14.08 17.74 -3.76
CA LEU A 300 12.89 16.95 -3.46
C LEU A 300 11.59 17.78 -3.64
N SER A 301 11.56 19.01 -3.10
CA SER A 301 10.43 19.93 -3.22
C SER A 301 10.14 20.28 -4.68
N ASP A 302 11.15 20.59 -5.46
CA ASP A 302 11.03 20.96 -6.86
C ASP A 302 10.52 19.78 -7.71
N ALA A 303 11.10 18.60 -7.53
CA ALA A 303 10.77 17.40 -8.29
C ALA A 303 9.38 16.84 -7.95
N ALA A 304 9.01 16.81 -6.66
CA ALA A 304 7.68 16.40 -6.22
C ALA A 304 6.60 17.46 -6.43
N LYS A 305 6.97 18.66 -6.90
CA LYS A 305 6.08 19.83 -7.08
C LYS A 305 5.27 20.15 -5.83
N MET A 306 5.93 20.14 -4.69
CA MET A 306 5.32 20.43 -3.39
C MET A 306 5.93 21.70 -2.76
N ASN A 307 5.12 22.39 -1.95
CA ASN A 307 5.65 23.39 -1.03
C ASN A 307 6.18 22.66 0.21
N LEU A 308 7.34 23.07 0.69
CA LEU A 308 7.89 22.63 1.97
C LEU A 308 8.23 23.84 2.84
N ASN A 309 7.76 23.82 4.09
CA ASN A 309 8.21 24.73 5.13
C ASN A 309 8.85 23.89 6.23
N ILE A 310 10.14 24.09 6.45
CA ILE A 310 10.94 23.35 7.41
C ILE A 310 11.50 24.34 8.42
N LYS A 311 11.25 24.08 9.70
CA LYS A 311 11.88 24.77 10.81
C LYS A 311 12.37 23.73 11.81
N ALA A 312 13.61 23.92 12.31
CA ALA A 312 14.16 23.05 13.34
C ALA A 312 15.02 23.83 14.34
N GLU A 313 14.77 23.57 15.61
CA GLU A 313 15.47 24.13 16.77
C GLU A 313 15.99 22.99 17.65
N GLY A 314 17.13 23.15 18.29
CA GLY A 314 17.78 22.20 19.18
C GLY A 314 19.30 22.25 19.09
N ASP A 315 19.98 21.61 20.04
CA ASP A 315 21.43 21.69 20.19
C ASP A 315 22.15 20.55 19.43
N ASN A 316 21.58 19.34 19.47
CA ASN A 316 22.18 18.18 18.79
C ASN A 316 21.82 18.17 17.31
N GLU A 317 22.78 18.48 16.47
CA GLU A 317 22.56 18.60 15.02
C GLU A 317 22.24 17.27 14.32
N HIS A 318 22.70 16.11 14.87
CA HIS A 318 22.26 14.80 14.41
C HIS A 318 20.76 14.59 14.68
N HIS A 319 20.30 14.85 15.92
CA HIS A 319 18.88 14.78 16.27
C HIS A 319 18.05 15.77 15.44
N LYS A 320 18.58 16.95 15.19
CA LYS A 320 17.91 18.00 14.38
C LYS A 320 17.63 17.51 12.96
N ILE A 321 18.64 17.00 12.25
CA ILE A 321 18.42 16.53 10.86
C ILE A 321 17.59 15.25 10.81
N GLU A 322 17.82 14.30 11.71
CA GLU A 322 17.00 13.09 11.78
C GLU A 322 15.55 13.43 12.13
N GLY A 323 15.32 14.39 13.03
CA GLY A 323 14.00 14.92 13.35
C GLY A 323 13.30 15.55 12.15
N ILE A 324 14.04 16.29 11.29
CA ILE A 324 13.49 16.86 10.05
C ILE A 324 13.04 15.74 9.10
N PHE A 325 13.85 14.69 8.88
CA PHE A 325 13.48 13.55 8.02
C PHE A 325 12.26 12.78 8.54
N LYS A 326 12.19 12.53 9.86
CA LYS A 326 11.01 11.93 10.50
C LYS A 326 9.77 12.81 10.38
N ALA A 327 9.91 14.11 10.59
CA ALA A 327 8.82 15.08 10.45
C ALA A 327 8.31 15.12 9.00
N LEU A 328 9.22 15.16 8.00
CA LEU A 328 8.86 15.03 6.59
C LEU A 328 8.10 13.75 6.31
N ALA A 329 8.59 12.61 6.79
CA ALA A 329 7.96 11.32 6.59
C ALA A 329 6.52 11.29 7.12
N ARG A 330 6.31 11.83 8.32
CA ARG A 330 4.98 11.94 8.93
C ARG A 330 4.07 12.90 8.18
N ALA A 331 4.60 14.04 7.74
CA ALA A 331 3.88 15.00 6.92
C ALA A 331 3.48 14.40 5.57
N LEU A 332 4.38 13.68 4.92
CA LEU A 332 4.09 12.94 3.68
C LEU A 332 2.96 11.92 3.91
N ARG A 333 3.06 11.09 4.95
CA ARG A 333 2.03 10.10 5.28
C ARG A 333 0.64 10.71 5.45
N MET A 334 0.56 11.89 6.08
CA MET A 334 -0.70 12.62 6.22
C MET A 334 -1.20 13.13 4.87
N ALA A 335 -0.32 13.80 4.14
CA ALA A 335 -0.67 14.47 2.89
C ALA A 335 -1.09 13.50 1.77
N VAL A 336 -0.46 12.31 1.71
CA VAL A 336 -0.79 11.28 0.71
C VAL A 336 -1.96 10.39 1.12
N ARG A 337 -2.45 10.47 2.36
CA ARG A 337 -3.62 9.69 2.79
C ARG A 337 -4.79 9.95 1.84
N ARG A 338 -5.43 8.89 1.41
CA ARG A 338 -6.51 8.92 0.43
C ARG A 338 -7.84 8.56 1.08
N ASP A 339 -8.89 9.34 0.74
CA ASP A 339 -10.27 9.06 1.12
C ASP A 339 -11.07 8.70 -0.15
N ILE A 340 -11.47 7.44 -0.27
CA ILE A 340 -12.24 6.95 -1.41
C ILE A 340 -13.72 7.39 -1.36
N TYR A 341 -14.20 7.82 -0.21
CA TYR A 341 -15.57 8.32 -0.04
C TYR A 341 -15.69 9.79 -0.44
N HIS A 342 -14.57 10.55 -0.41
CA HIS A 342 -14.45 11.94 -0.84
C HIS A 342 -13.36 12.06 -1.91
N TYR A 343 -13.56 11.34 -3.03
CA TYR A 343 -12.56 11.19 -4.09
C TYR A 343 -12.57 12.36 -5.07
N GLU A 344 -12.56 13.58 -4.53
CA GLU A 344 -12.49 14.81 -5.31
C GLU A 344 -11.05 15.35 -5.34
N LEU A 345 -10.78 16.20 -6.35
CA LEU A 345 -9.51 16.94 -6.37
C LEU A 345 -9.55 17.98 -5.26
N PRO A 346 -8.61 17.97 -4.28
CA PRO A 346 -8.63 18.91 -3.14
C PRO A 346 -8.18 20.31 -3.57
N SER A 347 -8.92 20.92 -4.50
CA SER A 347 -8.62 22.22 -5.09
C SER A 347 -9.89 22.95 -5.53
N THR A 348 -10.09 24.16 -5.02
CA THR A 348 -11.18 25.04 -5.49
C THR A 348 -10.98 25.57 -6.91
N LYS A 349 -9.75 25.43 -7.46
CA LYS A 349 -9.41 25.83 -8.83
C LYS A 349 -9.59 24.70 -9.85
N GLY A 350 -9.90 23.48 -9.42
CA GLY A 350 -10.08 22.32 -10.29
C GLY A 350 -8.77 21.77 -10.90
N LEU A 351 -7.61 22.23 -10.43
CA LEU A 351 -6.27 21.75 -10.83
C LEU A 351 -5.27 21.86 -9.68
N LEU A 352 -4.24 20.99 -9.70
CA LEU A 352 -3.10 20.94 -8.78
C LEU A 352 -1.79 20.67 -9.53
#